data_62bc9811ba17eb177c1dca3d2f8cb5ad
#
_entry.id   62bc9811ba17eb177c1dca3d2f8cb5ad
#
_cell.length_a   1.000
_cell.length_b   1.000
_cell.length_c   1.000
_cell.angle_alpha   90.00
_cell.angle_beta   90.00
_cell.angle_gamma   90.00
#
_symmetry.space_group_name_H-M   'P 1'
#
loop_
_entity.id
_entity.type
_entity.pdbx_description
1 polymer ?
#
loop_
_entity_poly.entity_id
_entity_poly.type
_entity_poly.pdbx_seq_one_letter_code
_entity_poly.pdbx_strand_id
1 'polypeptide(L)'
;MAQRAALITGGSGGIGLAIARVLGEEGYGLTLSARRPEKLEQAVQPLRDDGFEVLTVAANMTAEEDVVAIFDAHKERYGRLDALVNNAGMGVGAALDEIETKFLDMQLGVNLRALILGTREGIPLLKEAGAEHGKALIINTASLAGKAGPAWLSVYGATKAAVISFSESTQREVARAGIQCTALAPGLVDTDMAEFIKEQIGEPLIQPGDIGEAVRFLLRTSPSCHVPEIVFVRPGEDIVAAQG
;
A
#
# COMPACT_ATOMS: atom_id res chain seq x y z
N MET A 1 10.94 -1.50 -23.14
CA MET A 1 10.66 -0.67 -21.97
C MET A 1 9.17 -0.73 -21.69
N ALA A 2 8.75 -0.89 -20.45
CA ALA A 2 7.34 -0.89 -20.07
C ALA A 2 6.69 0.45 -20.46
N GLN A 3 5.47 0.39 -20.97
CA GLN A 3 4.74 1.59 -21.41
C GLN A 3 4.25 2.44 -20.23
N ARG A 4 4.12 1.83 -19.04
CA ARG A 4 3.77 2.46 -17.76
C ARG A 4 4.62 1.87 -16.63
N ALA A 5 4.74 2.57 -15.52
CA ALA A 5 5.52 2.10 -14.38
C ALA A 5 4.79 2.31 -13.05
N ALA A 6 5.03 1.38 -12.11
CA ALA A 6 4.46 1.41 -10.78
C ALA A 6 5.53 1.19 -9.71
N LEU A 7 5.36 1.86 -8.56
CA LEU A 7 6.20 1.69 -7.38
C LEU A 7 5.35 1.17 -6.22
N ILE A 8 5.80 0.08 -5.60
CA ILE A 8 5.10 -0.61 -4.52
C ILE A 8 6.02 -0.71 -3.31
N THR A 9 5.65 -0.11 -2.19
CA THR A 9 6.34 -0.30 -0.92
C THR A 9 5.78 -1.50 -0.16
N GLY A 10 6.63 -2.22 0.58
CA GLY A 10 6.22 -3.45 1.26
C GLY A 10 5.96 -4.62 0.29
N GLY A 11 6.75 -4.70 -0.79
CA GLY A 11 6.57 -5.64 -1.89
C GLY A 11 7.14 -7.05 -1.66
N SER A 12 7.62 -7.40 -0.46
CA SER A 12 8.24 -8.72 -0.19
C SER A 12 7.26 -9.80 0.24
N GLY A 13 5.95 -9.60 0.05
CA GLY A 13 4.92 -10.58 0.36
C GLY A 13 3.53 -9.98 0.53
N GLY A 14 2.55 -10.82 0.84
CA GLY A 14 1.19 -10.44 1.15
C GLY A 14 0.53 -9.53 0.10
N ILE A 15 -0.14 -8.50 0.56
CA ILE A 15 -0.89 -7.54 -0.28
C ILE A 15 0.01 -6.88 -1.33
N GLY A 16 1.22 -6.42 -0.94
CA GLY A 16 2.11 -5.70 -1.85
C GLY A 16 2.55 -6.55 -3.04
N LEU A 17 2.86 -7.83 -2.81
CA LEU A 17 3.24 -8.76 -3.88
C LEU A 17 2.05 -9.12 -4.78
N ALA A 18 0.84 -9.28 -4.21
CA ALA A 18 -0.37 -9.53 -5.00
C ALA A 18 -0.73 -8.34 -5.90
N ILE A 19 -0.60 -7.12 -5.39
CA ILE A 19 -0.78 -5.90 -6.20
C ILE A 19 0.28 -5.81 -7.30
N ALA A 20 1.55 -6.13 -6.98
CA ALA A 20 2.62 -6.13 -7.96
C ALA A 20 2.35 -7.09 -9.12
N ARG A 21 1.82 -8.30 -8.83
CA ARG A 21 1.42 -9.27 -9.86
C ARG A 21 0.36 -8.68 -10.80
N VAL A 22 -0.70 -8.09 -10.25
CA VAL A 22 -1.76 -7.47 -11.04
C VAL A 22 -1.21 -6.35 -11.92
N LEU A 23 -0.35 -5.48 -11.38
CA LEU A 23 0.26 -4.40 -12.17
C LEU A 23 1.18 -4.94 -13.28
N GLY A 24 1.94 -6.02 -13.01
CA GLY A 24 2.73 -6.71 -14.02
C GLY A 24 1.88 -7.30 -15.14
N GLU A 25 0.77 -7.95 -14.81
CA GLU A 25 -0.20 -8.49 -15.79
C GLU A 25 -0.87 -7.39 -16.63
N GLU A 26 -1.04 -6.18 -16.07
CA GLU A 26 -1.53 -5.00 -16.80
C GLU A 26 -0.40 -4.26 -17.55
N GLY A 27 0.82 -4.83 -17.62
CA GLY A 27 1.93 -4.36 -18.45
C GLY A 27 2.78 -3.25 -17.85
N TYR A 28 2.72 -3.05 -16.54
CA TYR A 28 3.56 -2.06 -15.85
C TYR A 28 4.97 -2.60 -15.59
N GLY A 29 6.00 -1.74 -15.78
CA GLY A 29 7.30 -1.95 -15.16
C GLY A 29 7.20 -1.69 -13.66
N LEU A 30 7.81 -2.54 -12.84
CA LEU A 30 7.58 -2.58 -11.41
C LEU A 30 8.83 -2.19 -10.63
N THR A 31 8.70 -1.30 -9.65
CA THR A 31 9.67 -1.14 -8.56
C THR A 31 9.03 -1.66 -7.28
N LEU A 32 9.66 -2.65 -6.65
CA LEU A 32 9.25 -3.15 -5.35
C LEU A 32 10.29 -2.80 -4.28
N SER A 33 9.84 -2.30 -3.14
CA SER A 33 10.74 -2.06 -2.03
C SER A 33 10.33 -2.83 -0.77
N ALA A 34 11.33 -3.28 -0.01
CA ALA A 34 11.16 -3.88 1.31
C ALA A 34 12.46 -3.76 2.11
N ARG A 35 12.37 -3.97 3.43
CA ARG A 35 13.49 -3.81 4.35
C ARG A 35 14.58 -4.87 4.19
N ARG A 36 14.22 -6.12 3.86
CA ARG A 36 15.14 -7.27 3.78
C ARG A 36 15.41 -7.61 2.32
N PRO A 37 16.63 -7.35 1.79
CA PRO A 37 16.91 -7.55 0.37
C PRO A 37 16.76 -9.00 -0.07
N GLU A 38 17.22 -9.97 0.70
CA GLU A 38 17.16 -11.39 0.32
C GLU A 38 15.72 -11.89 0.25
N LYS A 39 14.85 -11.49 1.23
CA LYS A 39 13.42 -11.82 1.20
C LYS A 39 12.73 -11.15 0.01
N LEU A 40 13.11 -9.93 -0.32
CA LEU A 40 12.54 -9.20 -1.47
C LEU A 40 12.91 -9.90 -2.78
N GLU A 41 14.19 -10.22 -2.98
CA GLU A 41 14.65 -10.93 -4.19
C GLU A 41 13.95 -12.29 -4.37
N GLN A 42 13.83 -13.07 -3.29
CA GLN A 42 13.10 -14.34 -3.33
C GLN A 42 11.61 -14.14 -3.68
N ALA A 43 10.97 -13.11 -3.11
CA ALA A 43 9.55 -12.85 -3.33
C ALA A 43 9.24 -12.42 -4.77
N VAL A 44 10.14 -11.69 -5.42
CA VAL A 44 9.92 -11.18 -6.79
C VAL A 44 10.34 -12.17 -7.88
N GLN A 45 11.09 -13.22 -7.54
CA GLN A 45 11.56 -14.18 -8.54
C GLN A 45 10.44 -14.77 -9.41
N PRO A 46 9.29 -15.20 -8.85
CA PRO A 46 8.16 -15.67 -9.65
C PRO A 46 7.59 -14.61 -10.61
N LEU A 47 7.65 -13.33 -10.25
CA LEU A 47 7.23 -12.25 -11.15
C LEU A 47 8.17 -12.11 -12.35
N ARG A 48 9.49 -12.24 -12.13
CA ARG A 48 10.49 -12.23 -13.20
C ARG A 48 10.39 -13.46 -14.09
N ASP A 49 10.11 -14.63 -13.50
CA ASP A 49 9.92 -15.89 -14.24
C ASP A 49 8.69 -15.82 -15.16
N ASP A 50 7.66 -15.08 -14.76
CA ASP A 50 6.48 -14.76 -15.57
C ASP A 50 6.75 -13.66 -16.62
N GLY A 51 7.99 -13.15 -16.70
CA GLY A 51 8.43 -12.17 -17.70
C GLY A 51 8.18 -10.71 -17.32
N PHE A 52 7.80 -10.39 -16.08
CA PHE A 52 7.59 -9.01 -15.67
C PHE A 52 8.93 -8.29 -15.43
N GLU A 53 8.97 -7.02 -15.80
CA GLU A 53 10.13 -6.15 -15.58
C GLU A 53 10.11 -5.65 -14.12
N VAL A 54 11.05 -6.11 -13.27
CA VAL A 54 11.06 -5.83 -11.82
C VAL A 54 12.40 -5.28 -11.36
N LEU A 55 12.37 -4.06 -10.84
CA LEU A 55 13.44 -3.44 -10.04
C LEU A 55 13.13 -3.65 -8.55
N THR A 56 14.13 -4.07 -7.78
CA THR A 56 14.05 -4.19 -6.32
C THR A 56 14.91 -3.15 -5.65
N VAL A 57 14.41 -2.52 -4.59
CA VAL A 57 15.15 -1.54 -3.78
C VAL A 57 14.98 -1.88 -2.30
N ALA A 58 16.08 -2.26 -1.65
CA ALA A 58 16.06 -2.46 -0.20
C ALA A 58 15.99 -1.10 0.51
N ALA A 59 15.02 -0.92 1.42
CA ALA A 59 14.81 0.35 2.09
C ALA A 59 14.18 0.17 3.48
N ASN A 60 14.67 0.96 4.43
CA ASN A 60 14.05 1.13 5.74
C ASN A 60 13.09 2.31 5.68
N MET A 61 11.79 2.05 5.70
CA MET A 61 10.76 3.07 5.56
C MET A 61 10.73 4.11 6.70
N THR A 62 11.47 3.92 7.80
CA THR A 62 11.59 4.95 8.85
C THR A 62 12.68 5.98 8.55
N ALA A 63 13.59 5.69 7.60
CA ALA A 63 14.66 6.58 7.16
C ALA A 63 14.21 7.36 5.92
N GLU A 64 14.26 8.69 5.97
CA GLU A 64 13.81 9.54 4.87
C GLU A 64 14.71 9.39 3.64
N GLU A 65 16.01 9.28 3.85
CA GLU A 65 17.01 9.05 2.81
C GLU A 65 16.73 7.76 2.03
N ASP A 66 16.30 6.69 2.70
CA ASP A 66 15.94 5.44 2.05
C ASP A 66 14.66 5.59 1.23
N VAL A 67 13.66 6.33 1.73
CA VAL A 67 12.45 6.62 0.97
C VAL A 67 12.78 7.40 -0.29
N VAL A 68 13.60 8.45 -0.21
CA VAL A 68 14.05 9.23 -1.39
C VAL A 68 14.78 8.33 -2.39
N ALA A 69 15.70 7.50 -1.91
CA ALA A 69 16.48 6.59 -2.76
C ALA A 69 15.62 5.62 -3.59
N ILE A 70 14.45 5.19 -3.07
CA ILE A 70 13.51 4.35 -3.85
C ILE A 70 13.00 5.12 -5.09
N PHE A 71 12.63 6.39 -4.93
CA PHE A 71 12.10 7.19 -6.02
C PHE A 71 13.18 7.58 -7.02
N ASP A 72 14.41 7.84 -6.57
CA ASP A 72 15.55 8.10 -7.45
C ASP A 72 15.86 6.87 -8.32
N ALA A 73 15.94 5.68 -7.73
CA ALA A 73 16.16 4.44 -8.46
C ALA A 73 15.01 4.13 -9.44
N HIS A 74 13.77 4.38 -9.02
CA HIS A 74 12.60 4.22 -9.89
C HIS A 74 12.65 5.16 -11.09
N LYS A 75 12.95 6.45 -10.84
CA LYS A 75 13.07 7.48 -11.86
C LYS A 75 14.22 7.17 -12.84
N GLU A 76 15.37 6.73 -12.34
CA GLU A 76 16.51 6.32 -13.18
C GLU A 76 16.14 5.15 -14.10
N ARG A 77 15.38 4.17 -13.58
CA ARG A 77 15.01 2.97 -14.33
C ARG A 77 13.90 3.21 -15.37
N TYR A 78 12.86 3.95 -15.00
CA TYR A 78 11.64 4.06 -15.80
C TYR A 78 11.36 5.46 -16.34
N GLY A 79 11.88 6.51 -15.69
CA GLY A 79 11.65 7.90 -16.07
C GLY A 79 10.22 8.40 -15.89
N ARG A 80 9.32 7.57 -15.33
CA ARG A 80 7.88 7.84 -15.16
C ARG A 80 7.31 7.09 -13.96
N LEU A 81 6.18 7.55 -13.43
CA LEU A 81 5.41 6.85 -12.39
C LEU A 81 3.91 7.02 -12.67
N ASP A 82 3.21 5.93 -12.98
CA ASP A 82 1.78 5.93 -13.29
C ASP A 82 0.93 5.44 -12.13
N ALA A 83 1.50 4.60 -11.27
CA ALA A 83 0.85 4.12 -10.05
C ALA A 83 1.84 4.05 -8.88
N LEU A 84 1.50 4.71 -7.77
CA LEU A 84 2.20 4.63 -6.49
C LEU A 84 1.35 3.82 -5.51
N VAL A 85 1.91 2.74 -4.98
CA VAL A 85 1.27 1.90 -3.96
C VAL A 85 2.03 2.02 -2.64
N ASN A 86 1.53 2.84 -1.75
CA ASN A 86 2.01 2.95 -0.38
C ASN A 86 1.41 1.83 0.47
N ASN A 87 2.07 0.66 0.45
CA ASN A 87 1.57 -0.53 1.13
C ASN A 87 2.44 -0.96 2.32
N ALA A 88 3.67 -0.47 2.45
CA ALA A 88 4.50 -0.78 3.60
C ALA A 88 3.77 -0.44 4.91
N GLY A 89 3.75 -1.39 5.83
CA GLY A 89 3.08 -1.23 7.11
C GLY A 89 3.47 -2.28 8.11
N MET A 90 3.18 -2.01 9.36
CA MET A 90 3.32 -2.94 10.48
C MET A 90 2.22 -2.70 11.51
N GLY A 91 1.86 -3.75 12.24
CA GLY A 91 0.94 -3.67 13.38
C GLY A 91 1.57 -4.32 14.60
N VAL A 92 1.48 -3.63 15.73
CA VAL A 92 1.80 -4.18 17.05
C VAL A 92 0.60 -3.92 17.96
N GLY A 93 0.00 -5.00 18.46
CA GLY A 93 -1.06 -4.94 19.45
C GLY A 93 -0.48 -4.90 20.87
N ALA A 94 -1.01 -4.00 21.68
CA ALA A 94 -0.72 -3.91 23.11
C ALA A 94 -1.83 -3.12 23.83
N ALA A 95 -1.99 -3.29 25.14
CA ALA A 95 -2.72 -2.34 25.96
C ALA A 95 -2.03 -0.97 25.90
N LEU A 96 -2.80 0.11 25.93
CA LEU A 96 -2.26 1.45 25.67
C LEU A 96 -1.19 1.87 26.71
N ASP A 97 -1.35 1.44 27.93
CA ASP A 97 -0.41 1.69 29.04
C ASP A 97 0.82 0.75 29.05
N GLU A 98 0.81 -0.27 28.19
CA GLU A 98 1.90 -1.26 28.08
C GLU A 98 2.72 -1.12 26.80
N ILE A 99 2.25 -0.35 25.80
CA ILE A 99 2.98 -0.23 24.53
C ILE A 99 4.32 0.48 24.71
N GLU A 100 5.40 -0.20 24.34
CA GLU A 100 6.72 0.41 24.38
C GLU A 100 6.85 1.54 23.33
N THR A 101 7.46 2.66 23.70
CA THR A 101 7.66 3.83 22.82
C THR A 101 8.30 3.47 21.47
N LYS A 102 9.24 2.51 21.47
CA LYS A 102 9.87 2.07 20.20
C LYS A 102 8.85 1.51 19.19
N PHE A 103 7.82 0.78 19.66
CA PHE A 103 6.79 0.22 18.77
C PHE A 103 5.76 1.27 18.36
N LEU A 104 5.48 2.24 19.23
CA LEU A 104 4.69 3.41 18.89
C LEU A 104 5.37 4.18 17.76
N ASP A 105 6.63 4.56 17.95
CA ASP A 105 7.40 5.34 16.97
C ASP A 105 7.58 4.59 15.63
N MET A 106 7.83 3.28 15.69
CA MET A 106 7.92 2.45 14.48
C MET A 106 6.61 2.42 13.70
N GLN A 107 5.46 2.27 14.37
CA GLN A 107 4.16 2.28 13.69
C GLN A 107 3.85 3.64 13.06
N LEU A 108 4.09 4.74 13.77
CA LEU A 108 3.96 6.10 13.23
C LEU A 108 4.91 6.32 12.04
N GLY A 109 6.16 5.90 12.18
CA GLY A 109 7.19 6.05 11.16
C GLY A 109 6.86 5.29 9.87
N VAL A 110 6.54 4.00 9.98
CA VAL A 110 6.30 3.14 8.80
C VAL A 110 4.92 3.37 8.21
N ASN A 111 3.85 3.38 9.03
CA ASN A 111 2.49 3.38 8.53
C ASN A 111 2.02 4.75 8.03
N LEU A 112 2.55 5.84 8.59
CA LEU A 112 2.08 7.19 8.30
C LEU A 112 3.19 8.07 7.70
N ARG A 113 4.28 8.30 8.44
CA ARG A 113 5.34 9.23 7.97
C ARG A 113 5.92 8.79 6.63
N ALA A 114 6.26 7.51 6.47
CA ALA A 114 6.81 6.98 5.23
C ALA A 114 5.85 7.10 4.05
N LEU A 115 4.56 6.86 4.27
CA LEU A 115 3.51 7.01 3.26
C LEU A 115 3.38 8.47 2.81
N ILE A 116 3.42 9.42 3.73
CA ILE A 116 3.40 10.87 3.42
C ILE A 116 4.63 11.26 2.61
N LEU A 117 5.82 10.83 3.02
CA LEU A 117 7.07 11.08 2.30
C LEU A 117 7.03 10.47 0.90
N GLY A 118 6.64 9.19 0.77
CA GLY A 118 6.52 8.53 -0.53
C GLY A 118 5.54 9.22 -1.46
N THR A 119 4.40 9.68 -0.93
CA THR A 119 3.44 10.46 -1.71
C THR A 119 4.06 11.78 -2.19
N ARG A 120 4.77 12.50 -1.31
CA ARG A 120 5.47 13.75 -1.64
C ARG A 120 6.46 13.54 -2.79
N GLU A 121 7.31 12.51 -2.69
CA GLU A 121 8.33 12.20 -3.70
C GLU A 121 7.72 11.72 -5.03
N GLY A 122 6.59 10.99 -4.98
CA GLY A 122 5.92 10.46 -6.16
C GLY A 122 5.13 11.50 -6.97
N ILE A 123 4.58 12.54 -6.33
CA ILE A 123 3.70 13.52 -6.98
C ILE A 123 4.30 14.16 -8.26
N PRO A 124 5.58 14.54 -8.34
CA PRO A 124 6.11 15.13 -9.57
C PRO A 124 5.96 14.20 -10.79
N LEU A 125 6.35 12.93 -10.69
CA LEU A 125 6.23 11.95 -11.78
C LEU A 125 4.77 11.56 -12.05
N LEU A 126 3.94 11.44 -11.00
CA LEU A 126 2.50 11.18 -11.16
C LEU A 126 1.77 12.31 -11.90
N LYS A 127 2.18 13.57 -11.72
CA LYS A 127 1.64 14.72 -12.47
C LYS A 127 1.93 14.60 -13.96
N GLU A 128 3.13 14.16 -14.34
CA GLU A 128 3.50 13.94 -15.73
C GLU A 128 2.63 12.82 -16.36
N ALA A 129 2.47 11.70 -15.66
CA ALA A 129 1.61 10.60 -16.11
C ALA A 129 0.13 10.99 -16.17
N GLY A 130 -0.36 11.75 -15.19
CA GLY A 130 -1.74 12.28 -15.16
C GLY A 130 -2.00 13.22 -16.33
N ALA A 131 -1.06 14.07 -16.68
CA ALA A 131 -1.16 14.97 -17.84
C ALA A 131 -1.15 14.19 -19.17
N GLU A 132 -0.37 13.10 -19.27
CA GLU A 132 -0.27 12.28 -20.48
C GLU A 132 -1.52 11.41 -20.71
N HIS A 133 -2.00 10.75 -19.65
CA HIS A 133 -3.06 9.74 -19.77
C HIS A 133 -4.42 10.15 -19.21
N GLY A 134 -4.50 11.33 -18.61
CA GLY A 134 -5.70 11.78 -17.88
C GLY A 134 -5.92 11.06 -16.54
N LYS A 135 -5.02 10.12 -16.19
CA LYS A 135 -5.14 9.33 -14.96
C LYS A 135 -3.79 8.75 -14.51
N ALA A 136 -3.40 9.08 -13.29
CA ALA A 136 -2.39 8.39 -12.51
C ALA A 136 -2.98 8.01 -11.16
N LEU A 137 -2.42 7.01 -10.46
CA LEU A 137 -2.99 6.47 -9.23
C LEU A 137 -2.04 6.60 -8.04
N ILE A 138 -2.58 7.03 -6.89
CA ILE A 138 -2.01 6.81 -5.57
C ILE A 138 -2.93 5.84 -4.83
N ILE A 139 -2.38 4.74 -4.35
CA ILE A 139 -3.11 3.69 -3.62
C ILE A 139 -2.46 3.56 -2.25
N ASN A 140 -3.21 3.86 -1.20
CA ASN A 140 -2.75 3.85 0.17
C ASN A 140 -3.38 2.69 0.94
N THR A 141 -2.58 1.77 1.46
CA THR A 141 -3.08 0.65 2.27
C THR A 141 -3.38 1.13 3.70
N ALA A 142 -4.66 1.40 3.95
CA ALA A 142 -5.23 1.66 5.25
C ALA A 142 -5.52 0.34 6.00
N SER A 143 -6.61 0.26 6.72
CA SER A 143 -7.13 -0.93 7.39
C SER A 143 -8.55 -0.69 7.89
N LEU A 144 -9.34 -1.74 8.06
CA LEU A 144 -10.60 -1.70 8.79
C LEU A 144 -10.42 -1.18 10.23
N ALA A 145 -9.25 -1.45 10.85
CA ALA A 145 -8.90 -0.91 12.17
C ALA A 145 -8.83 0.63 12.21
N GLY A 146 -8.63 1.29 11.06
CA GLY A 146 -8.70 2.76 10.95
C GLY A 146 -10.12 3.30 10.96
N LYS A 147 -11.13 2.45 10.81
CA LYS A 147 -12.57 2.81 10.83
C LYS A 147 -13.24 2.42 12.13
N ALA A 148 -12.89 1.29 12.71
CA ALA A 148 -13.58 0.69 13.83
C ALA A 148 -12.89 0.95 15.20
N GLY A 149 -11.59 1.25 15.22
CA GLY A 149 -10.84 1.54 16.45
C GLY A 149 -10.80 0.36 17.43
N PRO A 150 -10.38 -0.86 17.04
CA PRO A 150 -10.45 -2.02 17.89
C PRO A 150 -9.52 -1.88 19.11
N ALA A 151 -9.95 -2.42 20.25
CA ALA A 151 -9.12 -2.53 21.43
C ALA A 151 -7.80 -3.23 21.10
N TRP A 152 -6.73 -2.96 21.85
CA TRP A 152 -5.39 -3.50 21.64
C TRP A 152 -4.63 -2.97 20.41
N LEU A 153 -5.31 -2.30 19.49
CA LEU A 153 -4.73 -1.75 18.25
C LEU A 153 -4.84 -0.23 18.19
N SER A 154 -4.90 0.46 19.33
CA SER A 154 -5.14 1.91 19.38
C SER A 154 -4.14 2.72 18.53
N VAL A 155 -2.84 2.44 18.64
CA VAL A 155 -1.80 3.12 17.84
C VAL A 155 -1.90 2.74 16.37
N TYR A 156 -2.03 1.45 16.08
CA TYR A 156 -2.20 0.97 14.70
C TYR A 156 -3.46 1.58 14.05
N GLY A 157 -4.60 1.49 14.73
CA GLY A 157 -5.86 2.07 14.26
C GLY A 157 -5.76 3.57 14.00
N ALA A 158 -5.12 4.32 14.91
CA ALA A 158 -4.88 5.74 14.72
C ALA A 158 -4.04 6.04 13.47
N THR A 159 -2.95 5.27 13.22
CA THR A 159 -2.16 5.44 11.98
C THR A 159 -2.99 5.15 10.73
N LYS A 160 -3.85 4.12 10.75
CA LYS A 160 -4.67 3.73 9.62
C LYS A 160 -5.87 4.68 9.38
N ALA A 161 -6.44 5.26 10.45
CA ALA A 161 -7.41 6.36 10.34
C ALA A 161 -6.77 7.62 9.72
N ALA A 162 -5.54 7.94 10.13
CA ALA A 162 -4.79 9.05 9.54
C ALA A 162 -4.51 8.82 8.05
N VAL A 163 -4.22 7.59 7.61
CA VAL A 163 -4.05 7.24 6.18
C VAL A 163 -5.33 7.49 5.38
N ILE A 164 -6.51 7.15 5.90
CA ILE A 164 -7.80 7.41 5.24
C ILE A 164 -7.98 8.93 5.05
N SER A 165 -7.86 9.70 6.12
CA SER A 165 -8.01 11.16 6.08
C SER A 165 -6.96 11.82 5.16
N PHE A 166 -5.71 11.37 5.21
CA PHE A 166 -4.64 11.85 4.33
C PHE A 166 -4.97 11.57 2.86
N SER A 167 -5.50 10.40 2.54
CA SER A 167 -5.88 10.04 1.16
C SER A 167 -6.95 10.96 0.60
N GLU A 168 -7.97 11.30 1.40
CA GLU A 168 -9.02 12.25 1.00
C GLU A 168 -8.47 13.65 0.78
N SER A 169 -7.60 14.13 1.67
CA SER A 169 -6.99 15.46 1.54
C SER A 169 -6.09 15.53 0.32
N THR A 170 -5.23 14.53 0.14
CA THR A 170 -4.34 14.41 -1.03
C THR A 170 -5.16 14.40 -2.34
N GLN A 171 -6.27 13.67 -2.40
CA GLN A 171 -7.14 13.67 -3.57
C GLN A 171 -7.58 15.07 -3.97
N ARG A 172 -7.99 15.90 -3.02
CA ARG A 172 -8.44 17.27 -3.28
C ARG A 172 -7.33 18.15 -3.84
N GLU A 173 -6.08 17.91 -3.40
CA GLU A 173 -4.90 18.66 -3.85
C GLU A 173 -4.45 18.27 -5.25
N VAL A 174 -4.52 16.98 -5.60
CA VAL A 174 -3.91 16.45 -6.84
C VAL A 174 -4.91 16.18 -7.97
N ALA A 175 -6.22 16.26 -7.71
CA ALA A 175 -7.27 15.90 -8.68
C ALA A 175 -7.13 16.64 -10.03
N ARG A 176 -6.79 17.95 -10.00
CA ARG A 176 -6.63 18.77 -11.22
C ARG A 176 -5.42 18.38 -12.07
N ALA A 177 -4.50 17.62 -11.49
CA ALA A 177 -3.35 17.08 -12.21
C ALA A 177 -3.61 15.69 -12.82
N GLY A 178 -4.86 15.22 -12.82
CA GLY A 178 -5.21 13.89 -13.32
C GLY A 178 -4.75 12.75 -12.39
N ILE A 179 -4.53 13.02 -11.10
CA ILE A 179 -4.14 12.00 -10.13
C ILE A 179 -5.36 11.63 -9.27
N GLN A 180 -5.59 10.34 -9.09
CA GLN A 180 -6.60 9.79 -8.19
C GLN A 180 -5.94 9.11 -7.00
N CYS A 181 -6.39 9.42 -5.78
CA CYS A 181 -5.87 8.87 -4.54
C CYS A 181 -6.96 8.02 -3.86
N THR A 182 -6.70 6.72 -3.70
CA THR A 182 -7.64 5.76 -3.13
C THR A 182 -7.06 5.13 -1.87
N ALA A 183 -7.84 5.03 -0.80
CA ALA A 183 -7.53 4.22 0.37
C ALA A 183 -8.08 2.81 0.22
N LEU A 184 -7.26 1.78 0.46
CA LEU A 184 -7.72 0.41 0.61
C LEU A 184 -7.77 0.09 2.10
N ALA A 185 -8.94 -0.25 2.62
CA ALA A 185 -9.17 -0.54 4.03
C ALA A 185 -9.56 -2.01 4.24
N PRO A 186 -8.58 -2.94 4.16
CA PRO A 186 -8.87 -4.35 4.39
C PRO A 186 -9.05 -4.67 5.88
N GLY A 187 -9.89 -5.67 6.15
CA GLY A 187 -9.94 -6.41 7.39
C GLY A 187 -8.76 -7.38 7.48
N LEU A 188 -8.97 -8.57 8.03
CA LEU A 188 -7.92 -9.57 8.17
C LEU A 188 -7.63 -10.28 6.84
N VAL A 189 -6.44 -10.05 6.31
CA VAL A 189 -5.93 -10.65 5.07
C VAL A 189 -4.92 -11.74 5.39
N ASP A 190 -4.95 -12.85 4.67
CA ASP A 190 -4.04 -13.98 4.80
C ASP A 190 -2.60 -13.61 4.40
N THR A 191 -1.85 -13.13 5.37
CA THR A 191 -0.47 -12.63 5.23
C THR A 191 0.34 -12.99 6.48
N ASP A 192 1.67 -12.89 6.40
CA ASP A 192 2.56 -13.06 7.55
C ASP A 192 2.12 -12.20 8.78
N MET A 193 1.51 -11.06 8.53
CA MET A 193 1.04 -10.16 9.60
C MET A 193 -0.14 -10.75 10.39
N ALA A 194 -0.97 -11.57 9.78
CA ALA A 194 -2.14 -12.20 10.41
C ALA A 194 -1.85 -13.61 10.96
N GLU A 195 -0.65 -14.16 10.76
CA GLU A 195 -0.31 -15.54 11.09
C GLU A 195 -0.58 -15.88 12.57
N PHE A 196 -0.28 -14.94 13.49
CA PHE A 196 -0.44 -15.13 14.92
C PHE A 196 -1.92 -15.27 15.38
N ILE A 197 -2.89 -14.82 14.58
CA ILE A 197 -4.32 -14.85 14.89
C ILE A 197 -5.10 -15.82 14.01
N LYS A 198 -4.50 -16.31 12.94
CA LYS A 198 -5.14 -17.16 11.93
C LYS A 198 -5.80 -18.42 12.53
N GLU A 199 -5.08 -19.11 13.41
CA GLU A 199 -5.60 -20.32 14.08
C GLU A 199 -6.77 -20.02 15.02
N GLN A 200 -6.79 -18.83 15.62
CA GLN A 200 -7.83 -18.45 16.59
C GLN A 200 -9.16 -18.08 15.92
N ILE A 201 -9.09 -17.58 14.67
CA ILE A 201 -10.28 -17.14 13.94
C ILE A 201 -11.07 -18.32 13.39
N GLY A 202 -10.39 -19.42 12.99
CA GLY A 202 -11.04 -20.65 12.50
C GLY A 202 -11.87 -20.48 11.21
N GLU A 203 -11.85 -19.28 10.60
CA GLU A 203 -12.58 -18.94 9.37
C GLU A 203 -11.62 -18.47 8.27
N PRO A 204 -11.99 -18.64 6.99
CA PRO A 204 -11.18 -18.16 5.89
C PRO A 204 -10.91 -16.64 5.98
N LEU A 205 -9.66 -16.25 5.79
CA LEU A 205 -9.25 -14.84 5.70
C LEU A 205 -9.42 -14.32 4.27
N ILE A 206 -9.52 -12.98 4.14
CA ILE A 206 -9.45 -12.29 2.85
C ILE A 206 -8.12 -12.67 2.18
N GLN A 207 -8.14 -12.99 0.90
CA GLN A 207 -6.91 -13.35 0.22
C GLN A 207 -6.20 -12.10 -0.32
N PRO A 208 -4.85 -12.06 -0.34
CA PRO A 208 -4.11 -10.95 -0.94
C PRO A 208 -4.52 -10.65 -2.38
N GLY A 209 -4.92 -11.69 -3.14
CA GLY A 209 -5.43 -11.56 -4.50
C GLY A 209 -6.69 -10.70 -4.61
N ASP A 210 -7.58 -10.74 -3.61
CA ASP A 210 -8.80 -9.91 -3.60
C ASP A 210 -8.46 -8.42 -3.60
N ILE A 211 -7.39 -8.06 -2.88
CA ILE A 211 -6.89 -6.67 -2.85
C ILE A 211 -6.24 -6.31 -4.19
N GLY A 212 -5.52 -7.26 -4.81
CA GLY A 212 -4.97 -7.10 -6.15
C GLY A 212 -6.06 -6.82 -7.19
N GLU A 213 -7.16 -7.58 -7.18
CA GLU A 213 -8.28 -7.38 -8.10
C GLU A 213 -8.98 -6.01 -7.91
N ALA A 214 -9.03 -5.50 -6.70
CA ALA A 214 -9.51 -4.13 -6.48
C ALA A 214 -8.58 -3.09 -7.14
N VAL A 215 -7.28 -3.30 -7.14
CA VAL A 215 -6.35 -2.44 -7.88
C VAL A 215 -6.60 -2.57 -9.38
N ARG A 216 -6.83 -3.77 -9.92
CA ARG A 216 -7.22 -3.98 -11.32
C ARG A 216 -8.51 -3.21 -11.68
N PHE A 217 -9.51 -3.25 -10.81
CA PHE A 217 -10.72 -2.45 -10.96
C PHE A 217 -10.40 -0.95 -11.04
N LEU A 218 -9.57 -0.43 -10.11
CA LEU A 218 -9.18 0.98 -10.12
C LEU A 218 -8.45 1.36 -11.42
N LEU A 219 -7.57 0.51 -11.96
CA LEU A 219 -6.88 0.77 -13.23
C LEU A 219 -7.85 0.93 -14.40
N ARG A 220 -8.96 0.19 -14.40
CA ARG A 220 -9.95 0.11 -15.48
C ARG A 220 -11.10 1.13 -15.38
N THR A 221 -11.27 1.81 -14.23
CA THR A 221 -12.23 2.92 -14.15
C THR A 221 -11.82 4.09 -15.04
N SER A 222 -12.79 4.83 -15.56
CA SER A 222 -12.50 6.01 -16.39
C SER A 222 -11.82 7.13 -15.60
N PRO A 223 -11.11 8.07 -16.23
CA PRO A 223 -10.56 9.24 -15.56
C PRO A 223 -11.59 10.07 -14.78
N SER A 224 -12.86 9.99 -15.17
CA SER A 224 -13.97 10.71 -14.50
C SER A 224 -14.54 9.99 -13.29
N CYS A 225 -14.09 8.76 -13.01
CA CYS A 225 -14.56 7.93 -11.89
C CYS A 225 -13.48 7.82 -10.82
N HIS A 226 -13.58 8.63 -9.77
CA HIS A 226 -12.76 8.50 -8.58
C HIS A 226 -13.44 7.59 -7.56
N VAL A 227 -12.71 6.61 -7.05
CA VAL A 227 -13.12 5.73 -5.96
C VAL A 227 -12.31 6.11 -4.72
N PRO A 228 -12.89 6.82 -3.74
CA PRO A 228 -12.12 7.35 -2.62
C PRO A 228 -11.61 6.27 -1.67
N GLU A 229 -12.41 5.21 -1.48
CA GLU A 229 -12.08 4.13 -0.56
C GLU A 229 -12.69 2.81 -1.02
N ILE A 230 -11.97 1.70 -0.78
CA ILE A 230 -12.52 0.35 -0.91
C ILE A 230 -12.31 -0.36 0.44
N VAL A 231 -13.39 -0.84 1.03
CA VAL A 231 -13.40 -1.58 2.30
C VAL A 231 -13.60 -3.06 2.00
N PHE A 232 -12.76 -3.90 2.59
CA PHE A 232 -12.86 -5.36 2.46
C PHE A 232 -13.17 -5.97 3.81
N VAL A 233 -14.24 -6.72 3.90
CA VAL A 233 -14.67 -7.44 5.11
C VAL A 233 -14.95 -8.89 4.77
N ARG A 234 -14.78 -9.77 5.74
CA ARG A 234 -15.20 -11.16 5.58
C ARG A 234 -16.74 -11.22 5.62
N PRO A 235 -17.38 -12.16 4.93
CA PRO A 235 -18.81 -12.38 5.05
C PRO A 235 -19.22 -12.54 6.53
N GLY A 236 -20.22 -11.78 6.97
CA GLY A 236 -20.68 -11.81 8.36
C GLY A 236 -19.89 -10.92 9.34
N GLU A 237 -18.79 -10.31 8.91
CA GLU A 237 -18.06 -9.31 9.69
C GLU A 237 -18.73 -7.94 9.51
N ASP A 238 -19.14 -7.32 10.62
CA ASP A 238 -19.77 -6.00 10.55
C ASP A 238 -18.70 -4.89 10.64
N ILE A 239 -18.74 -3.91 9.74
CA ILE A 239 -17.83 -2.76 9.75
C ILE A 239 -17.94 -1.97 11.07
N VAL A 240 -19.10 -2.01 11.71
CA VAL A 240 -19.41 -1.28 12.96
C VAL A 240 -19.27 -2.16 14.21
N ALA A 241 -19.35 -3.48 14.08
CA ALA A 241 -19.37 -4.41 15.23
C ALA A 241 -17.99 -4.74 15.84
N ALA A 242 -16.90 -4.15 15.34
CA ALA A 242 -15.63 -4.15 16.07
C ALA A 242 -15.69 -3.33 17.39
N GLN A 243 -16.89 -2.98 17.85
CA GLN A 243 -17.16 -2.24 19.10
C GLN A 243 -17.62 -3.13 20.26
N GLY A 244 -17.27 -4.43 20.26
CA GLY A 244 -17.58 -5.33 21.36
C GLY A 244 -16.32 -5.84 22.05
#